data_ee51860eb14b7056ade68f0b09a13b31
#
_entry.id   ee51860eb14b7056ade68f0b09a13b31
#
_cell.length_a   1.000
_cell.length_b   1.000
_cell.length_c   1.000
_cell.angle_alpha   90.00
_cell.angle_beta   90.00
_cell.angle_gamma   90.00
#
_symmetry.space_group_name_H-M   'P 1'
#
loop_
_entity.id
_entity.type
_entity.pdbx_description
1 polymer ?
#
loop_
_entity_poly.entity_id
_entity_poly.type
_entity_poly.pdbx_seq_one_letter_code
_entity_poly.pdbx_strand_id
1 'polypeptide(L)'
;MIRPQLPLNALRAFEASARHLSFTRAAVELCVTQAAVSHQVKSLEAQLNLTLFKRLPRGLMLTSEGETLLPVLSTSFDHIAQMLERLAGGQYRDMLTVGAVGTFAVGWLLPRLADFRGKHPLVDLRLSTNNNRVDVAAEGLDYAIRFGAGAWHGIEATRLLDAPLSVLCVPEIARQLHSPADLLQQTLLRSYRTDEWPEWFHAAGLATQAAPPQSIVFDSSLAMMEAALQGGGVALAPPLMFARQLAADAICQPFAIEITTGSYWLTRLQSRAETVAMKAFKAWLLQISA
;
A
#
# COMPACT_ATOMS: atom_id res chain seq x y z
N MET A 1 -16.04 24.46 10.65
CA MET A 1 -14.61 24.61 10.97
C MET A 1 -14.04 25.68 10.06
N ILE A 2 -13.57 26.80 10.61
CA ILE A 2 -12.95 27.90 9.82
C ILE A 2 -11.55 27.40 9.42
N ARG A 3 -11.26 27.34 8.12
CA ARG A 3 -9.92 26.96 7.65
C ARG A 3 -8.93 28.10 7.99
N PRO A 4 -7.74 27.79 8.55
CA PRO A 4 -6.71 28.81 8.76
C PRO A 4 -6.27 29.37 7.41
N GLN A 5 -5.86 30.65 7.39
CA GLN A 5 -5.31 31.28 6.20
C GLN A 5 -3.96 30.62 5.87
N LEU A 6 -3.91 29.86 4.77
CA LEU A 6 -2.71 29.16 4.33
C LEU A 6 -1.80 30.13 3.54
N PRO A 7 -0.51 30.26 3.89
CA PRO A 7 0.46 31.07 3.14
C PRO A 7 0.95 30.31 1.90
N LEU A 8 0.08 30.16 0.87
CA LEU A 8 0.32 29.28 -0.28
C LEU A 8 1.63 29.56 -1.00
N ASN A 9 2.00 30.84 -1.19
CA ASN A 9 3.26 31.21 -1.86
C ASN A 9 4.48 30.79 -1.04
N ALA A 10 4.41 30.89 0.28
CA ALA A 10 5.49 30.48 1.17
C ALA A 10 5.61 28.94 1.24
N LEU A 11 4.48 28.23 1.23
CA LEU A 11 4.46 26.76 1.16
C LEU A 11 5.02 26.25 -0.18
N ARG A 12 4.67 26.89 -1.33
CA ARG A 12 5.26 26.56 -2.64
C ARG A 12 6.76 26.84 -2.69
N ALA A 13 7.20 27.99 -2.12
CA ALA A 13 8.62 28.33 -2.05
C ALA A 13 9.41 27.33 -1.19
N PHE A 14 8.86 26.90 -0.07
CA PHE A 14 9.44 25.86 0.76
C PHE A 14 9.54 24.52 0.02
N GLU A 15 8.44 24.04 -0.56
CA GLU A 15 8.38 22.74 -1.25
C GLU A 15 9.38 22.66 -2.40
N ALA A 16 9.41 23.65 -3.30
CA ALA A 16 10.37 23.71 -4.39
C ALA A 16 11.82 23.79 -3.88
N SER A 17 12.07 24.57 -2.83
CA SER A 17 13.41 24.70 -2.23
C SER A 17 13.89 23.39 -1.59
N ALA A 18 12.97 22.64 -0.98
CA ALA A 18 13.23 21.37 -0.33
C ALA A 18 13.55 20.28 -1.37
N ARG A 19 12.76 20.19 -2.43
CA ARG A 19 12.97 19.23 -3.52
C ARG A 19 14.29 19.44 -4.25
N HIS A 20 14.68 20.70 -4.47
CA HIS A 20 15.94 21.06 -5.13
C HIS A 20 17.14 21.20 -4.18
N LEU A 21 16.92 21.25 -2.85
CA LEU A 21 17.91 21.63 -1.85
C LEU A 21 18.69 22.93 -2.21
N SER A 22 17.97 23.87 -2.89
CA SER A 22 18.55 25.08 -3.45
C SER A 22 17.51 26.19 -3.68
N PHE A 23 17.69 27.33 -3.07
CA PHE A 23 16.85 28.50 -3.33
C PHE A 23 16.98 29.02 -4.78
N THR A 24 18.16 28.90 -5.39
CA THR A 24 18.37 29.35 -6.76
C THR A 24 17.60 28.47 -7.76
N ARG A 25 17.66 27.16 -7.62
CA ARG A 25 16.91 26.22 -8.48
C ARG A 25 15.40 26.37 -8.30
N ALA A 26 14.94 26.51 -7.06
CA ALA A 26 13.53 26.79 -6.75
C ALA A 26 13.06 28.11 -7.39
N ALA A 27 13.90 29.13 -7.36
CA ALA A 27 13.58 30.43 -7.99
C ALA A 27 13.40 30.31 -9.51
N VAL A 28 14.25 29.52 -10.19
CA VAL A 28 14.10 29.22 -11.62
C VAL A 28 12.78 28.50 -11.89
N GLU A 29 12.45 27.44 -11.13
CA GLU A 29 11.21 26.69 -11.29
C GLU A 29 9.98 27.56 -11.07
N LEU A 30 10.02 28.40 -10.03
CA LEU A 30 8.87 29.25 -9.66
C LEU A 30 8.78 30.56 -10.48
N CYS A 31 9.74 30.79 -11.39
CA CYS A 31 9.84 32.02 -12.22
C CYS A 31 9.88 33.30 -11.36
N VAL A 32 10.62 33.28 -10.26
CA VAL A 32 10.83 34.43 -9.35
C VAL A 32 12.32 34.62 -9.02
N THR A 33 12.66 35.67 -8.26
CA THR A 33 14.02 35.87 -7.80
C THR A 33 14.38 34.96 -6.62
N GLN A 34 15.65 34.61 -6.48
CA GLN A 34 16.14 33.83 -5.33
C GLN A 34 15.89 34.55 -4.00
N ALA A 35 15.96 35.88 -4.00
CA ALA A 35 15.64 36.71 -2.82
C ALA A 35 14.17 36.56 -2.40
N ALA A 36 13.24 36.53 -3.38
CA ALA A 36 11.81 36.32 -3.12
C ALA A 36 11.55 34.93 -2.51
N VAL A 37 12.16 33.87 -3.05
CA VAL A 37 12.05 32.51 -2.49
C VAL A 37 12.58 32.47 -1.06
N SER A 38 13.78 33.00 -0.82
CA SER A 38 14.39 33.04 0.52
C SER A 38 13.53 33.83 1.51
N HIS A 39 12.90 34.92 1.07
CA HIS A 39 12.00 35.72 1.91
C HIS A 39 10.72 34.96 2.25
N GLN A 40 10.09 34.29 1.26
CA GLN A 40 8.89 33.46 1.49
C GLN A 40 9.15 32.33 2.49
N VAL A 41 10.30 31.62 2.33
CA VAL A 41 10.67 30.55 3.26
C VAL A 41 10.90 31.10 4.68
N LYS A 42 11.61 32.22 4.83
CA LYS A 42 11.79 32.87 6.14
C LYS A 42 10.48 33.32 6.76
N SER A 43 9.54 33.83 5.96
CA SER A 43 8.21 34.20 6.43
C SER A 43 7.45 33.00 6.97
N LEU A 44 7.55 31.85 6.27
CA LEU A 44 6.94 30.58 6.73
C LEU A 44 7.56 30.10 8.04
N GLU A 45 8.88 30.10 8.14
CA GLU A 45 9.63 29.71 9.35
C GLU A 45 9.24 30.60 10.54
N ALA A 46 9.12 31.92 10.31
CA ALA A 46 8.68 32.87 11.33
C ALA A 46 7.22 32.64 11.77
N GLN A 47 6.31 32.37 10.82
CA GLN A 47 4.91 32.10 11.11
C GLN A 47 4.72 30.80 11.91
N LEU A 48 5.52 29.78 11.62
CA LEU A 48 5.50 28.48 12.31
C LEU A 48 6.31 28.49 13.61
N ASN A 49 7.15 29.52 13.81
CA ASN A 49 8.17 29.58 14.85
C ASN A 49 9.11 28.35 14.84
N LEU A 50 9.47 27.90 13.64
CA LEU A 50 10.32 26.74 13.38
C LEU A 50 11.37 27.06 12.33
N THR A 51 12.48 26.33 12.32
CA THR A 51 13.47 26.37 11.25
C THR A 51 13.27 25.13 10.37
N LEU A 52 13.07 25.33 9.06
CA LEU A 52 12.82 24.26 8.10
C LEU A 52 14.08 23.89 7.31
N PHE A 53 15.06 24.81 7.20
CA PHE A 53 16.32 24.57 6.54
C PHE A 53 17.52 24.93 7.40
N LYS A 54 18.56 24.10 7.35
CA LYS A 54 19.92 24.45 7.74
C LYS A 54 20.69 24.92 6.50
N ARG A 55 21.33 26.10 6.57
CA ARG A 55 22.16 26.64 5.47
C ARG A 55 23.55 26.05 5.57
N LEU A 56 23.99 25.42 4.51
CA LEU A 56 25.33 24.88 4.36
C LEU A 56 26.16 25.75 3.40
N PRO A 57 27.50 25.68 3.42
CA PRO A 57 28.37 26.39 2.46
C PRO A 57 28.05 26.04 1.00
N ARG A 58 27.49 24.86 0.73
CA ARG A 58 27.14 24.37 -0.62
C ARG A 58 25.70 23.91 -0.72
N GLY A 59 24.72 24.70 -0.27
CA GLY A 59 23.31 24.41 -0.45
C GLY A 59 22.48 24.44 0.82
N LEU A 60 21.39 23.70 0.81
CA LEU A 60 20.44 23.59 1.90
C LEU A 60 20.36 22.15 2.38
N MET A 61 20.02 21.97 3.65
CA MET A 61 19.66 20.70 4.25
C MET A 61 18.33 20.91 5.00
N LEU A 62 17.42 19.96 4.92
CA LEU A 62 16.18 20.00 5.71
C LEU A 62 16.48 19.76 7.19
N THR A 63 15.67 20.36 8.04
CA THR A 63 15.53 19.96 9.45
C THR A 63 14.57 18.80 9.57
N SER A 64 14.42 18.18 10.74
CA SER A 64 13.41 17.15 11.04
C SER A 64 11.98 17.63 10.75
N GLU A 65 11.72 18.90 11.04
CA GLU A 65 10.45 19.56 10.77
C GLU A 65 10.23 19.74 9.27
N GLY A 66 11.28 20.13 8.53
CA GLY A 66 11.24 20.22 7.08
C GLY A 66 11.02 18.88 6.40
N GLU A 67 11.69 17.81 6.88
CA GLU A 67 11.50 16.44 6.38
C GLU A 67 10.08 15.92 6.63
N THR A 68 9.46 16.30 7.74
CA THR A 68 8.08 15.95 8.07
C THR A 68 7.07 16.71 7.20
N LEU A 69 7.32 18.00 6.93
CA LEU A 69 6.40 18.86 6.19
C LEU A 69 6.43 18.59 4.67
N LEU A 70 7.60 18.28 4.11
CA LEU A 70 7.80 18.13 2.67
C LEU A 70 6.85 17.11 2.02
N PRO A 71 6.73 15.84 2.46
CA PRO A 71 5.89 14.84 1.80
C PRO A 71 4.40 15.23 1.81
N VAL A 72 3.94 15.86 2.88
CA VAL A 72 2.55 16.33 3.01
C VAL A 72 2.25 17.42 1.98
N LEU A 73 3.17 18.38 1.78
CA LEU A 73 2.99 19.46 0.81
C LEU A 73 3.11 18.98 -0.63
N SER A 74 4.13 18.16 -0.94
CA SER A 74 4.31 17.62 -2.30
C SER A 74 3.07 16.83 -2.73
N THR A 75 2.59 15.91 -1.92
CA THR A 75 1.36 15.15 -2.20
C THR A 75 0.14 16.06 -2.37
N SER A 76 0.00 17.10 -1.53
CA SER A 76 -1.14 18.02 -1.62
C SER A 76 -1.10 18.86 -2.89
N PHE A 77 0.08 19.38 -3.27
CA PHE A 77 0.24 20.16 -4.50
C PHE A 77 0.05 19.30 -5.75
N ASP A 78 0.52 18.06 -5.75
CA ASP A 78 0.28 17.11 -6.84
C ASP A 78 -1.21 16.85 -7.02
N HIS A 79 -1.96 16.68 -5.94
CA HIS A 79 -3.41 16.51 -6.00
C HIS A 79 -4.12 17.76 -6.59
N ILE A 80 -3.68 18.96 -6.19
CA ILE A 80 -4.24 20.22 -6.72
C ILE A 80 -3.92 20.34 -8.22
N ALA A 81 -2.64 20.12 -8.62
CA ALA A 81 -2.22 20.20 -10.00
C ALA A 81 -3.02 19.25 -10.89
N GLN A 82 -3.16 18.02 -10.48
CA GLN A 82 -3.95 16.99 -11.18
C GLN A 82 -5.42 17.39 -11.35
N MET A 83 -6.02 18.01 -10.32
CA MET A 83 -7.40 18.48 -10.43
C MET A 83 -7.53 19.64 -11.44
N LEU A 84 -6.57 20.58 -11.44
CA LEU A 84 -6.55 21.69 -12.38
C LEU A 84 -6.36 21.21 -13.81
N GLU A 85 -5.45 20.28 -14.07
CA GLU A 85 -5.24 19.66 -15.38
C GLU A 85 -6.52 19.01 -15.92
N ARG A 86 -7.29 18.31 -15.05
CA ARG A 86 -8.57 17.72 -15.42
C ARG A 86 -9.62 18.73 -15.83
N LEU A 87 -9.71 19.81 -15.08
CA LEU A 87 -10.65 20.90 -15.38
C LEU A 87 -10.28 21.58 -16.71
N ALA A 88 -8.98 21.74 -16.99
CA ALA A 88 -8.47 22.34 -18.22
C ALA A 88 -8.63 21.41 -19.44
N GLY A 89 -8.51 20.10 -19.27
CA GLY A 89 -8.53 19.12 -20.36
C GLY A 89 -9.91 18.75 -20.92
N GLY A 90 -11.01 19.27 -20.37
CA GLY A 90 -12.39 19.04 -20.86
C GLY A 90 -12.89 17.60 -20.86
N GLN A 91 -12.06 16.63 -20.50
CA GLN A 91 -12.44 15.22 -20.31
C GLN A 91 -12.57 14.94 -18.81
N TYR A 92 -13.76 15.06 -18.29
CA TYR A 92 -14.07 14.74 -16.90
C TYR A 92 -13.97 13.22 -16.69
N ARG A 93 -12.77 12.74 -16.36
CA ARG A 93 -12.60 11.37 -15.86
C ARG A 93 -12.66 11.40 -14.35
N ASP A 94 -13.57 10.64 -13.78
CA ASP A 94 -13.64 10.47 -12.32
C ASP A 94 -12.40 9.70 -11.85
N MET A 95 -11.54 10.36 -11.07
CA MET A 95 -10.39 9.67 -10.48
C MET A 95 -10.84 8.82 -9.32
N LEU A 96 -10.25 7.63 -9.28
CA LEU A 96 -10.40 6.69 -8.19
C LEU A 96 -9.02 6.21 -7.74
N THR A 97 -8.65 6.54 -6.52
CA THR A 97 -7.37 6.11 -5.93
C THR A 97 -7.61 4.97 -4.96
N VAL A 98 -7.06 3.80 -5.28
CA VAL A 98 -7.23 2.57 -4.49
C VAL A 98 -5.88 2.05 -4.03
N GLY A 99 -5.71 1.93 -2.71
CA GLY A 99 -4.60 1.18 -2.13
C GLY A 99 -4.98 -0.30 -2.00
N ALA A 100 -4.07 -1.23 -2.26
CA ALA A 100 -4.36 -2.64 -2.08
C ALA A 100 -3.16 -3.41 -1.54
N VAL A 101 -3.41 -4.42 -0.71
CA VAL A 101 -2.38 -5.40 -0.33
C VAL A 101 -1.83 -6.06 -1.59
N GLY A 102 -0.50 -6.12 -1.71
CA GLY A 102 0.19 -6.56 -2.91
C GLY A 102 -0.27 -7.92 -3.43
N THR A 103 -0.48 -8.90 -2.56
CA THR A 103 -0.97 -10.24 -2.94
C THR A 103 -2.37 -10.18 -3.56
N PHE A 104 -3.29 -9.42 -2.97
CA PHE A 104 -4.62 -9.22 -3.54
C PHE A 104 -4.54 -8.48 -4.89
N ALA A 105 -3.77 -7.40 -4.93
CA ALA A 105 -3.60 -6.61 -6.15
C ALA A 105 -3.14 -7.50 -7.31
N VAL A 106 -2.01 -8.19 -7.15
CA VAL A 106 -1.37 -8.96 -8.22
C VAL A 106 -2.14 -10.26 -8.53
N GLY A 107 -2.52 -11.01 -7.49
CA GLY A 107 -3.11 -12.34 -7.66
C GLY A 107 -4.58 -12.30 -8.06
N TRP A 108 -5.33 -11.32 -7.57
CA TRP A 108 -6.78 -11.33 -7.75
C TRP A 108 -7.34 -10.13 -8.53
N LEU A 109 -6.89 -8.90 -8.24
CA LEU A 109 -7.48 -7.69 -8.81
C LEU A 109 -7.00 -7.42 -10.24
N LEU A 110 -5.67 -7.38 -10.47
CA LEU A 110 -5.09 -7.05 -11.78
C LEU A 110 -5.62 -7.93 -12.93
N PRO A 111 -5.81 -9.26 -12.77
CA PRO A 111 -6.37 -10.09 -13.82
C PRO A 111 -7.80 -9.71 -14.26
N ARG A 112 -8.53 -8.99 -13.42
CA ARG A 112 -9.93 -8.60 -13.60
C ARG A 112 -10.13 -7.14 -14.01
N LEU A 113 -9.08 -6.31 -13.93
CA LEU A 113 -9.19 -4.87 -14.21
C LEU A 113 -9.60 -4.52 -15.64
N ALA A 114 -9.34 -5.39 -16.60
CA ALA A 114 -9.77 -5.18 -17.99
C ALA A 114 -11.31 -5.10 -18.09
N ASP A 115 -12.02 -5.93 -17.33
CA ASP A 115 -13.48 -5.91 -17.26
C ASP A 115 -14.01 -4.59 -16.62
N PHE A 116 -13.39 -4.15 -15.51
CA PHE A 116 -13.75 -2.87 -14.91
C PHE A 116 -13.55 -1.70 -15.87
N ARG A 117 -12.40 -1.62 -16.55
CA ARG A 117 -12.11 -0.56 -17.50
C ARG A 117 -13.06 -0.56 -18.72
N GLY A 118 -13.47 -1.74 -19.17
CA GLY A 118 -14.46 -1.86 -20.23
C GLY A 118 -15.84 -1.34 -19.83
N LYS A 119 -16.27 -1.61 -18.58
CA LYS A 119 -17.56 -1.17 -18.04
C LYS A 119 -17.56 0.30 -17.63
N HIS A 120 -16.42 0.83 -17.22
CA HIS A 120 -16.29 2.20 -16.66
C HIS A 120 -15.13 2.98 -17.31
N PRO A 121 -15.19 3.27 -18.65
CA PRO A 121 -14.09 3.89 -19.39
C PRO A 121 -13.79 5.34 -18.96
N LEU A 122 -14.73 5.98 -18.25
CA LEU A 122 -14.57 7.34 -17.72
C LEU A 122 -13.95 7.38 -16.32
N VAL A 123 -13.62 6.23 -15.71
CA VAL A 123 -12.92 6.17 -14.43
C VAL A 123 -11.42 6.07 -14.67
N ASP A 124 -10.67 7.04 -14.14
CA ASP A 124 -9.20 7.01 -14.07
C ASP A 124 -8.79 6.30 -12.77
N LEU A 125 -8.57 4.99 -12.85
CA LEU A 125 -8.19 4.17 -11.70
C LEU A 125 -6.69 4.27 -11.44
N ARG A 126 -6.32 4.71 -10.25
CA ARG A 126 -4.96 4.71 -9.71
C ARG A 126 -4.84 3.64 -8.64
N LEU A 127 -4.00 2.66 -8.87
CA LEU A 127 -3.78 1.56 -7.95
C LEU A 127 -2.38 1.67 -7.34
N SER A 128 -2.32 1.78 -6.02
CA SER A 128 -1.08 1.64 -5.25
C SER A 128 -1.07 0.33 -4.48
N THR A 129 0.10 -0.30 -4.37
CA THR A 129 0.27 -1.50 -3.56
C THR A 129 0.92 -1.16 -2.22
N ASN A 130 0.48 -1.82 -1.16
CA ASN A 130 1.01 -1.62 0.19
C ASN A 130 1.15 -2.96 0.93
N ASN A 131 1.85 -2.94 2.06
CA ASN A 131 2.08 -4.09 2.92
C ASN A 131 1.03 -4.23 4.04
N ASN A 132 -0.23 -3.93 3.75
CA ASN A 132 -1.35 -3.95 4.70
C ASN A 132 -1.23 -2.91 5.86
N ARG A 133 -0.28 -1.98 5.76
CA ARG A 133 -0.08 -0.84 6.67
C ARG A 133 -0.36 0.43 5.89
N VAL A 134 -1.62 0.80 5.77
CA VAL A 134 -2.06 1.96 5.00
C VAL A 134 -2.81 2.92 5.91
N ASP A 135 -2.47 4.19 5.82
CA ASP A 135 -3.27 5.28 6.36
C ASP A 135 -4.08 5.89 5.22
N VAL A 136 -5.36 5.50 5.14
CA VAL A 136 -6.28 5.94 4.09
C VAL A 136 -6.40 7.47 4.04
N ALA A 137 -6.32 8.13 5.20
CA ALA A 137 -6.42 9.58 5.30
C ALA A 137 -5.14 10.28 4.84
N ALA A 138 -3.98 9.85 5.37
CA ALA A 138 -2.69 10.45 5.06
C ALA A 138 -2.28 10.24 3.60
N GLU A 139 -2.60 9.07 3.03
CA GLU A 139 -2.31 8.73 1.63
C GLU A 139 -3.36 9.26 0.64
N GLY A 140 -4.43 9.91 1.12
CA GLY A 140 -5.49 10.48 0.28
C GLY A 140 -6.28 9.47 -0.54
N LEU A 141 -6.32 8.20 -0.10
CA LEU A 141 -6.99 7.13 -0.83
C LEU A 141 -8.51 7.25 -0.74
N ASP A 142 -9.19 6.90 -1.82
CA ASP A 142 -10.65 6.74 -1.83
C ASP A 142 -11.05 5.42 -1.17
N TYR A 143 -10.34 4.35 -1.53
CA TYR A 143 -10.46 3.03 -0.94
C TYR A 143 -9.11 2.42 -0.60
N ALA A 144 -9.11 1.53 0.40
CA ALA A 144 -8.01 0.60 0.60
C ALA A 144 -8.56 -0.83 0.72
N ILE A 145 -7.93 -1.78 0.02
CA ILE A 145 -8.19 -3.20 0.18
C ILE A 145 -7.18 -3.75 1.17
N ARG A 146 -7.70 -4.23 2.31
CA ARG A 146 -6.91 -4.65 3.46
C ARG A 146 -7.25 -6.09 3.84
N PHE A 147 -6.27 -6.77 4.42
CA PHE A 147 -6.47 -8.10 5.01
C PHE A 147 -6.55 -7.98 6.54
N GLY A 148 -7.52 -8.63 7.16
CA GLY A 148 -7.66 -8.64 8.62
C GLY A 148 -9.04 -9.05 9.11
N ALA A 149 -9.32 -8.73 10.37
CA ALA A 149 -10.57 -9.08 11.05
C ALA A 149 -11.77 -8.17 10.72
N GLY A 150 -11.55 -7.07 9.97
CA GLY A 150 -12.63 -6.17 9.56
C GLY A 150 -12.94 -5.01 10.51
N ALA A 151 -12.19 -4.87 11.61
CA ALA A 151 -12.41 -3.83 12.60
C ALA A 151 -11.28 -2.78 12.58
N TRP A 152 -11.57 -1.59 12.05
CA TRP A 152 -10.67 -0.43 12.08
C TRP A 152 -11.44 0.82 12.52
N HIS A 153 -10.88 1.56 13.46
CA HIS A 153 -11.54 2.75 14.01
C HIS A 153 -11.70 3.84 12.93
N GLY A 154 -12.91 4.44 12.84
CA GLY A 154 -13.20 5.52 11.88
C GLY A 154 -13.29 5.06 10.41
N ILE A 155 -13.25 3.76 10.15
CA ILE A 155 -13.27 3.15 8.83
C ILE A 155 -14.58 2.39 8.60
N GLU A 156 -15.19 2.58 7.44
CA GLU A 156 -16.23 1.68 6.93
C GLU A 156 -15.55 0.54 6.18
N ALA A 157 -15.86 -0.69 6.57
CA ALA A 157 -15.31 -1.90 5.98
C ALA A 157 -16.41 -2.75 5.35
N THR A 158 -16.24 -3.14 4.10
CA THR A 158 -17.11 -4.07 3.37
C THR A 158 -16.31 -5.33 3.07
N ARG A 159 -16.80 -6.49 3.53
CA ARG A 159 -16.11 -7.77 3.29
C ARG A 159 -16.17 -8.12 1.80
N LEU A 160 -15.04 -8.53 1.25
CA LEU A 160 -14.91 -8.93 -0.14
C LEU A 160 -14.90 -10.46 -0.27
N LEU A 161 -13.90 -11.11 0.33
CA LEU A 161 -13.75 -12.56 0.26
C LEU A 161 -12.91 -13.11 1.42
N ASP A 162 -13.10 -14.38 1.69
CA ASP A 162 -12.25 -15.13 2.60
C ASP A 162 -10.96 -15.54 1.89
N ALA A 163 -9.93 -15.63 2.67
CA ALA A 163 -8.62 -16.01 2.16
C ALA A 163 -7.91 -16.89 3.18
N PRO A 164 -8.35 -18.15 3.35
CA PRO A 164 -7.68 -19.10 4.21
C PRO A 164 -6.24 -19.27 3.74
N LEU A 165 -5.34 -19.38 4.70
CA LEU A 165 -3.92 -19.61 4.44
C LEU A 165 -3.63 -21.10 4.39
N SER A 166 -2.82 -21.50 3.43
CA SER A 166 -2.29 -22.84 3.32
C SER A 166 -0.79 -22.82 3.04
N VAL A 167 -0.16 -23.97 3.21
CA VAL A 167 1.25 -24.16 2.88
C VAL A 167 1.42 -24.20 1.37
N LEU A 168 2.31 -23.36 0.85
CA LEU A 168 2.68 -23.28 -0.56
C LEU A 168 4.20 -23.37 -0.71
N CYS A 169 4.66 -24.19 -1.66
CA CYS A 169 6.06 -24.32 -2.02
C CYS A 169 6.23 -24.82 -3.45
N VAL A 170 7.45 -24.82 -3.96
CA VAL A 170 7.77 -25.43 -5.26
C VAL A 170 7.64 -26.95 -5.20
N PRO A 171 7.34 -27.64 -6.35
CA PRO A 171 7.20 -29.09 -6.39
C PRO A 171 8.42 -29.87 -5.87
N GLU A 172 9.63 -29.32 -6.01
CA GLU A 172 10.88 -29.92 -5.53
C GLU A 172 10.88 -30.09 -4.01
N ILE A 173 10.41 -29.07 -3.27
CA ILE A 173 10.28 -29.11 -1.81
C ILE A 173 9.11 -30.03 -1.44
N ALA A 174 7.97 -29.91 -2.11
CA ALA A 174 6.78 -30.70 -1.80
C ALA A 174 7.03 -32.23 -1.86
N ARG A 175 7.85 -32.72 -2.79
CA ARG A 175 8.21 -34.14 -2.89
C ARG A 175 8.93 -34.67 -1.65
N GLN A 176 9.50 -33.79 -0.83
CA GLN A 176 10.20 -34.15 0.42
C GLN A 176 9.26 -34.09 1.63
N LEU A 177 8.03 -33.61 1.47
CA LEU A 177 7.05 -33.41 2.53
C LEU A 177 6.04 -34.56 2.52
N HIS A 178 6.19 -35.53 3.43
CA HIS A 178 5.30 -36.69 3.57
C HIS A 178 4.29 -36.48 4.72
N SER A 179 4.62 -35.59 5.65
CA SER A 179 3.80 -35.24 6.80
C SER A 179 3.98 -33.75 7.18
N PRO A 180 3.01 -33.12 7.88
CA PRO A 180 3.18 -31.77 8.41
C PRO A 180 4.43 -31.57 9.28
N ALA A 181 4.92 -32.63 9.95
CA ALA A 181 6.12 -32.56 10.79
C ALA A 181 7.41 -32.30 9.97
N ASP A 182 7.43 -32.67 8.69
CA ASP A 182 8.61 -32.51 7.83
C ASP A 182 8.89 -31.03 7.56
N LEU A 183 7.87 -30.13 7.73
CA LEU A 183 8.04 -28.69 7.65
C LEU A 183 9.04 -28.15 8.69
N LEU A 184 9.22 -28.82 9.82
CA LEU A 184 10.21 -28.45 10.83
C LEU A 184 11.65 -28.55 10.34
N GLN A 185 11.88 -29.25 9.23
CA GLN A 185 13.19 -29.39 8.58
C GLN A 185 13.36 -28.40 7.42
N GLN A 186 12.35 -27.63 7.09
CA GLN A 186 12.36 -26.68 5.98
C GLN A 186 12.57 -25.23 6.47
N THR A 187 13.04 -24.38 5.59
CA THR A 187 13.06 -22.93 5.82
C THR A 187 11.62 -22.40 5.76
N LEU A 188 11.09 -21.91 6.88
CA LEU A 188 9.77 -21.29 6.91
C LEU A 188 9.86 -19.81 6.55
N LEU A 189 9.19 -19.44 5.46
CA LEU A 189 9.03 -18.06 5.04
C LEU A 189 7.83 -17.48 5.79
N ARG A 190 8.04 -16.36 6.49
CA ARG A 190 7.07 -15.79 7.42
C ARG A 190 6.71 -14.36 7.03
N SER A 191 5.45 -14.02 7.16
CA SER A 191 5.03 -12.63 7.25
C SER A 191 5.47 -12.04 8.62
N TYR A 192 5.30 -10.72 8.78
CA TYR A 192 5.52 -10.06 10.08
C TYR A 192 4.49 -10.50 11.16
N ARG A 193 3.47 -11.27 10.81
CA ARG A 193 2.53 -11.86 11.75
C ARG A 193 3.16 -13.09 12.38
N THR A 194 3.12 -13.15 13.69
CA THR A 194 3.85 -14.18 14.45
C THR A 194 3.03 -15.43 14.75
N ASP A 195 1.72 -15.35 14.57
CA ASP A 195 0.72 -16.35 14.96
C ASP A 195 0.33 -17.32 13.84
N GLU A 196 0.59 -16.97 12.57
CA GLU A 196 0.15 -17.76 11.41
C GLU A 196 0.71 -19.20 11.40
N TRP A 197 2.03 -19.37 11.55
CA TRP A 197 2.64 -20.69 11.59
C TRP A 197 2.28 -21.53 12.83
N PRO A 198 2.28 -20.97 14.07
CA PRO A 198 1.78 -21.68 15.25
C PRO A 198 0.35 -22.16 15.08
N GLU A 199 -0.54 -21.34 14.53
CA GLU A 199 -1.94 -21.69 14.28
C GLU A 199 -2.05 -22.82 13.24
N TRP A 200 -1.27 -22.76 12.16
CA TRP A 200 -1.25 -23.82 11.16
C TRP A 200 -0.73 -25.15 11.71
N PHE A 201 0.36 -25.14 12.48
CA PHE A 201 0.86 -26.37 13.11
C PHE A 201 -0.14 -26.96 14.11
N HIS A 202 -0.83 -26.10 14.85
CA HIS A 202 -1.91 -26.53 15.73
C HIS A 202 -3.04 -27.21 14.94
N ALA A 203 -3.49 -26.61 13.83
CA ALA A 203 -4.49 -27.19 12.94
C ALA A 203 -4.02 -28.51 12.31
N ALA A 204 -2.72 -28.67 12.11
CA ALA A 204 -2.10 -29.91 11.65
C ALA A 204 -1.94 -30.98 12.75
N GLY A 205 -2.38 -30.72 13.99
CA GLY A 205 -2.27 -31.66 15.12
C GLY A 205 -0.87 -31.74 15.73
N LEU A 206 0.02 -30.79 15.43
CA LEU A 206 1.37 -30.76 15.98
C LEU A 206 1.39 -29.84 17.22
N ALA A 207 1.95 -30.33 18.32
CA ALA A 207 2.17 -29.50 19.50
C ALA A 207 3.26 -28.45 19.20
N THR A 208 2.91 -27.19 19.35
CA THR A 208 3.80 -26.02 19.08
C THR A 208 4.84 -25.87 20.20
N GLN A 209 5.79 -26.73 20.32
CA GLN A 209 6.91 -26.60 21.30
C GLN A 209 8.25 -26.21 20.67
N ALA A 210 8.36 -26.18 19.37
CA ALA A 210 9.63 -25.81 18.73
C ALA A 210 9.42 -24.59 17.83
N ALA A 211 10.14 -23.51 18.11
CA ALA A 211 10.37 -22.50 17.10
C ALA A 211 10.98 -23.16 15.87
N PRO A 212 10.51 -22.86 14.65
CA PRO A 212 11.09 -23.45 13.45
C PRO A 212 12.59 -23.16 13.42
N PRO A 213 13.45 -24.14 13.13
CA PRO A 213 14.89 -24.00 13.25
C PRO A 213 15.48 -22.97 12.29
N GLN A 214 14.80 -22.70 11.19
CA GLN A 214 15.17 -21.66 10.22
C GLN A 214 13.93 -20.92 9.76
N SER A 215 13.96 -19.60 9.83
CA SER A 215 12.88 -18.76 9.28
C SER A 215 13.41 -17.45 8.74
N ILE A 216 12.79 -16.99 7.64
CA ILE A 216 13.02 -15.68 7.06
C ILE A 216 11.74 -14.88 7.21
N VAL A 217 11.84 -13.64 7.71
CA VAL A 217 10.70 -12.75 7.93
C VAL A 217 10.65 -11.69 6.83
N PHE A 218 9.48 -11.53 6.23
CA PHE A 218 9.21 -10.57 5.18
C PHE A 218 8.17 -9.54 5.64
N ASP A 219 8.35 -8.30 5.25
CA ASP A 219 7.35 -7.24 5.41
C ASP A 219 6.29 -7.27 4.30
N SER A 220 6.58 -7.95 3.20
CA SER A 220 5.72 -8.12 2.03
C SER A 220 5.43 -9.60 1.76
N SER A 221 4.16 -9.99 1.87
CA SER A 221 3.75 -11.37 1.52
C SER A 221 3.95 -11.67 0.02
N LEU A 222 3.99 -10.65 -0.83
CA LEU A 222 4.31 -10.84 -2.25
C LEU A 222 5.78 -11.22 -2.43
N ALA A 223 6.70 -10.52 -1.76
CA ALA A 223 8.13 -10.87 -1.77
C ALA A 223 8.40 -12.23 -1.11
N MET A 224 7.67 -12.55 -0.04
CA MET A 224 7.72 -13.87 0.60
C MET A 224 7.35 -14.99 -0.38
N MET A 225 6.28 -14.82 -1.14
CA MET A 225 5.87 -15.81 -2.13
C MET A 225 6.80 -15.88 -3.33
N GLU A 226 7.42 -14.78 -3.72
CA GLU A 226 8.47 -14.79 -4.74
C GLU A 226 9.68 -15.61 -4.28
N ALA A 227 10.09 -15.48 -3.01
CA ALA A 227 11.13 -16.33 -2.44
C ALA A 227 10.72 -17.82 -2.44
N ALA A 228 9.45 -18.14 -2.16
CA ALA A 228 8.94 -19.51 -2.25
C ALA A 228 8.99 -20.05 -3.69
N LEU A 229 8.61 -19.24 -4.69
CA LEU A 229 8.68 -19.58 -6.12
C LEU A 229 10.12 -19.86 -6.60
N GLN A 230 11.10 -19.22 -5.96
CA GLN A 230 12.53 -19.46 -6.23
C GLN A 230 13.12 -20.62 -5.43
N GLY A 231 12.30 -21.40 -4.72
CA GLY A 231 12.76 -22.54 -3.93
C GLY A 231 13.41 -22.16 -2.60
N GLY A 232 13.28 -20.91 -2.14
CA GLY A 232 13.89 -20.41 -0.90
C GLY A 232 13.25 -20.95 0.40
N GLY A 233 12.17 -21.74 0.29
CA GLY A 233 11.49 -22.32 1.45
C GLY A 233 10.00 -22.52 1.23
N VAL A 234 9.28 -22.64 2.35
CA VAL A 234 7.84 -22.90 2.39
C VAL A 234 7.11 -21.70 2.99
N ALA A 235 6.04 -21.25 2.34
CA ALA A 235 5.28 -20.09 2.77
C ALA A 235 3.84 -20.43 3.16
N LEU A 236 3.26 -19.65 4.10
CA LEU A 236 1.82 -19.63 4.34
C LEU A 236 1.21 -18.46 3.57
N ALA A 237 0.30 -18.77 2.64
CA ALA A 237 -0.37 -17.76 1.85
C ALA A 237 -1.75 -18.26 1.38
N PRO A 238 -2.67 -17.34 0.99
CA PRO A 238 -3.96 -17.74 0.46
C PRO A 238 -3.80 -18.35 -0.95
N PRO A 239 -4.14 -19.62 -1.19
CA PRO A 239 -4.02 -20.27 -2.50
C PRO A 239 -4.76 -19.52 -3.61
N LEU A 240 -5.90 -18.92 -3.27
CA LEU A 240 -6.72 -18.12 -4.20
C LEU A 240 -5.93 -16.96 -4.84
N MET A 241 -4.99 -16.35 -4.13
CA MET A 241 -4.15 -15.26 -4.64
C MET A 241 -3.05 -15.76 -5.59
N PHE A 242 -2.78 -17.06 -5.58
CA PHE A 242 -1.73 -17.71 -6.38
C PHE A 242 -2.28 -18.79 -7.32
N ALA A 243 -3.57 -18.70 -7.66
CA ALA A 243 -4.25 -19.66 -8.51
C ALA A 243 -3.58 -19.88 -9.88
N ARG A 244 -2.95 -18.82 -10.44
CA ARG A 244 -2.21 -18.93 -11.71
C ARG A 244 -0.94 -19.76 -11.56
N GLN A 245 -0.20 -19.55 -10.50
CA GLN A 245 1.03 -20.28 -10.19
C GLN A 245 0.73 -21.76 -9.85
N LEU A 246 -0.36 -21.99 -9.12
CA LEU A 246 -0.86 -23.34 -8.86
C LEU A 246 -1.29 -24.05 -10.15
N ALA A 247 -2.03 -23.39 -11.02
CA ALA A 247 -2.47 -23.95 -12.31
C ALA A 247 -1.32 -24.20 -13.29
N ALA A 248 -0.20 -23.51 -13.12
CA ALA A 248 1.02 -23.68 -13.91
C ALA A 248 2.02 -24.65 -13.28
N ASP A 249 1.65 -25.32 -12.17
CA ASP A 249 2.54 -26.19 -11.37
C ASP A 249 3.85 -25.50 -10.91
N ALA A 250 3.88 -24.16 -10.90
CA ALA A 250 5.03 -23.41 -10.43
C ALA A 250 5.17 -23.49 -8.89
N ILE A 251 4.06 -23.63 -8.21
CA ILE A 251 3.95 -23.97 -6.78
C ILE A 251 2.85 -25.01 -6.61
N CYS A 252 2.85 -25.68 -5.46
CA CYS A 252 1.81 -26.62 -5.07
C CYS A 252 1.44 -26.45 -3.60
N GLN A 253 0.30 -26.99 -3.23
CA GLN A 253 -0.22 -27.08 -1.87
C GLN A 253 -0.04 -28.52 -1.38
N PRO A 254 1.03 -28.82 -0.60
CA PRO A 254 1.34 -30.20 -0.23
C PRO A 254 0.36 -30.80 0.79
N PHE A 255 -0.37 -29.95 1.53
CA PHE A 255 -1.31 -30.40 2.56
C PHE A 255 -2.65 -29.69 2.39
N ALA A 256 -3.76 -30.44 2.56
CA ALA A 256 -5.12 -29.90 2.51
C ALA A 256 -5.54 -29.22 3.84
N ILE A 257 -4.59 -28.65 4.56
CA ILE A 257 -4.81 -27.98 5.85
C ILE A 257 -4.82 -26.47 5.59
N GLU A 258 -5.88 -25.83 6.05
CA GLU A 258 -6.08 -24.38 5.92
C GLU A 258 -6.42 -23.75 7.26
N ILE A 259 -5.97 -22.53 7.47
CA ILE A 259 -6.31 -21.71 8.64
C ILE A 259 -6.95 -20.39 8.20
N THR A 260 -7.87 -19.87 9.01
CA THR A 260 -8.55 -18.60 8.73
C THR A 260 -8.07 -17.54 9.71
N THR A 261 -7.13 -16.71 9.29
CA THR A 261 -6.56 -15.61 10.09
C THR A 261 -7.15 -14.25 9.74
N GLY A 262 -8.02 -14.18 8.74
CA GLY A 262 -8.70 -12.96 8.30
C GLY A 262 -9.35 -13.10 6.93
N SER A 263 -9.92 -11.97 6.48
CA SER A 263 -10.55 -11.84 5.17
C SER A 263 -10.03 -10.58 4.47
N TYR A 264 -10.29 -10.44 3.16
CA TYR A 264 -10.05 -9.19 2.45
C TYR A 264 -11.27 -8.27 2.56
N TRP A 265 -11.00 -6.99 2.80
CA TRP A 265 -12.00 -5.96 3.03
C TRP A 265 -11.74 -4.75 2.17
N LEU A 266 -12.78 -4.21 1.53
CA LEU A 266 -12.77 -2.88 0.96
C LEU A 266 -13.05 -1.87 2.07
N THR A 267 -12.13 -0.95 2.29
CA THR A 267 -12.20 0.01 3.40
C THR A 267 -12.14 1.44 2.90
N ARG A 268 -12.87 2.36 3.53
CA ARG A 268 -12.84 3.81 3.29
C ARG A 268 -13.02 4.59 4.58
N LEU A 269 -12.68 5.87 4.58
CA LEU A 269 -13.00 6.75 5.69
C LEU A 269 -14.52 6.93 5.81
N GLN A 270 -15.07 6.80 7.01
CA GLN A 270 -16.49 7.06 7.28
C GLN A 270 -16.87 8.52 7.00
N SER A 271 -15.95 9.46 7.22
CA SER A 271 -16.17 10.89 7.01
C SER A 271 -16.18 11.32 5.55
N ARG A 272 -15.76 10.44 4.61
CA ARG A 272 -15.68 10.77 3.17
C ARG A 272 -16.92 10.22 2.45
N ALA A 273 -17.65 11.09 1.76
CA ALA A 273 -18.78 10.67 0.92
C ALA A 273 -18.29 9.88 -0.31
N GLU A 274 -19.03 8.83 -0.68
CA GLU A 274 -18.72 8.06 -1.90
C GLU A 274 -19.02 8.85 -3.17
N THR A 275 -18.05 8.95 -4.05
CA THR A 275 -18.21 9.51 -5.41
C THR A 275 -18.90 8.49 -6.33
N VAL A 276 -19.26 8.91 -7.56
CA VAL A 276 -19.83 8.02 -8.57
C VAL A 276 -18.82 6.90 -8.92
N ALA A 277 -17.55 7.24 -9.12
CA ALA A 277 -16.49 6.27 -9.41
C ALA A 277 -16.29 5.28 -8.25
N MET A 278 -16.35 5.74 -7.00
CA MET A 278 -16.25 4.88 -5.82
C MET A 278 -17.40 3.87 -5.78
N LYS A 279 -18.64 4.32 -5.99
CA LYS A 279 -19.83 3.42 -6.02
C LYS A 279 -19.73 2.39 -7.14
N ALA A 280 -19.30 2.81 -8.33
CA ALA A 280 -19.11 1.93 -9.48
C ALA A 280 -18.07 0.84 -9.20
N PHE A 281 -16.92 1.22 -8.63
CA PHE A 281 -15.86 0.28 -8.27
C PHE A 281 -16.30 -0.71 -7.18
N LYS A 282 -16.93 -0.21 -6.12
CA LYS A 282 -17.46 -1.05 -5.03
C LYS A 282 -18.48 -2.06 -5.55
N ALA A 283 -19.45 -1.62 -6.36
CA ALA A 283 -20.46 -2.50 -6.94
C ALA A 283 -19.85 -3.58 -7.83
N TRP A 284 -18.91 -3.18 -8.72
CA TRP A 284 -18.19 -4.11 -9.56
C TRP A 284 -17.37 -5.12 -8.73
N LEU A 285 -16.63 -4.63 -7.73
CA LEU A 285 -15.78 -5.48 -6.91
C LEU A 285 -16.61 -6.51 -6.13
N LEU A 286 -17.75 -6.12 -5.55
CA LEU A 286 -18.65 -7.03 -4.86
C LEU A 286 -19.28 -8.07 -5.81
N GLN A 287 -19.63 -7.66 -7.02
CA GLN A 287 -20.17 -8.59 -8.03
C GLN A 287 -19.18 -9.71 -8.38
N ILE A 288 -17.89 -9.39 -8.48
CA ILE A 288 -16.88 -10.39 -8.87
C ILE A 288 -16.24 -11.10 -7.68
N SER A 289 -16.59 -10.72 -6.45
CA SER A 289 -16.17 -11.38 -5.19
C SER A 289 -17.23 -12.35 -4.66
N ALA A 290 -18.44 -12.32 -5.18
CA ALA A 290 -19.53 -13.24 -4.84
C ALA A 290 -19.33 -14.57 -5.57
#